data_5983369120fac0e4c2ddb5d44e099379
#
_entry.id   5983369120fac0e4c2ddb5d44e099379
#
_cell.length_a   1.000
_cell.length_b   1.000
_cell.length_c   1.000
_cell.angle_alpha   90.00
_cell.angle_beta   90.00
_cell.angle_gamma   90.00
#
_symmetry.space_group_name_H-M   'P 1'
#
loop_
_entity.id
_entity.type
_entity.pdbx_description
1 polymer ?
#
loop_
_entity_poly.entity_id
_entity_poly.type
_entity_poly.pdbx_seq_one_letter_code
_entity_poly.pdbx_strand_id
1 'polypeptide(L)'
;MTAPTPPSARAVGSAPSAPPTLVRDYGDPATEYAALRTGALLVDRSHRDRWTLRGAKARETLTGLVTNDVAALAAGHGCYAAALTPKGKIIADVRVFAIDGGTAVPPSVDGVRTWLDDVALVVDVPARAAEGWGGMLKKYVNPRLAPYARITEQVRAFGLYGVHARDALAAAFGTPPSALSQLAPYGHATLTSGGEALLVVRVPDLGLDGFEVLVPASAFDAAWARVAGAAPGIVAGGELAYAIARVEAGYPEWGQDVDDGTLPQEANLDELRAISYTKGCYTGQEVVARIHFRGHVNRHLRGLAYPPDGTPVPRGAQLLDEEGRVVGDVRSSMLSPRLGGVALGMVRREVPLGAVLTARWSSTPEDGAAGDGAAAGATADDPRFRTERGVTVGPLPFPL
;
A
#
# COMPACT_ATOMS: atom_id res chain seq x y z
N MET A 1 -5.01 4.54 33.27
CA MET A 1 -5.57 4.19 31.97
C MET A 1 -4.56 3.28 31.32
N THR A 2 -4.86 2.00 31.21
CA THR A 2 -4.01 0.99 30.56
C THR A 2 -4.04 1.20 29.06
N ALA A 3 -2.84 1.25 28.44
CA ALA A 3 -2.70 1.31 26.99
C ALA A 3 -3.52 0.17 26.34
N PRO A 4 -4.17 0.37 25.19
CA PRO A 4 -4.88 -0.70 24.51
C PRO A 4 -3.87 -1.78 24.12
N THR A 5 -4.01 -2.94 24.72
CA THR A 5 -3.25 -4.13 24.36
C THR A 5 -3.64 -4.53 22.93
N PRO A 6 -2.69 -4.89 22.06
CA PRO A 6 -3.03 -5.43 20.77
C PRO A 6 -3.95 -6.63 20.97
N PRO A 7 -5.05 -6.76 20.20
CA PRO A 7 -5.97 -7.86 20.38
C PRO A 7 -5.21 -9.16 20.18
N SER A 8 -5.33 -10.07 21.16
CA SER A 8 -4.87 -11.44 21.01
C SER A 8 -5.60 -12.04 19.80
N ALA A 9 -4.85 -12.39 18.75
CA ALA A 9 -5.38 -13.07 17.60
C ALA A 9 -6.18 -14.30 18.08
N ARG A 10 -7.49 -14.32 17.84
CA ARG A 10 -8.25 -15.56 17.93
C ARG A 10 -7.69 -16.50 16.88
N ALA A 11 -6.90 -17.45 17.34
CA ALA A 11 -6.34 -18.50 16.51
C ALA A 11 -7.50 -19.32 15.94
N VAL A 12 -7.69 -19.24 14.64
CA VAL A 12 -8.35 -20.27 13.86
C VAL A 12 -7.25 -21.09 13.22
N GLY A 13 -7.20 -22.36 13.58
CA GLY A 13 -6.46 -23.48 13.04
C GLY A 13 -5.25 -23.25 12.16
N SER A 14 -4.11 -23.72 12.62
CA SER A 14 -2.80 -23.76 11.97
C SER A 14 -2.83 -24.41 10.59
N ALA A 15 -2.64 -23.58 9.55
CA ALA A 15 -2.00 -23.98 8.30
C ALA A 15 -0.69 -23.17 8.16
N PRO A 16 0.40 -23.71 7.63
CA PRO A 16 1.66 -22.98 7.53
C PRO A 16 1.52 -21.86 6.49
N SER A 17 1.90 -20.64 6.86
CA SER A 17 2.12 -19.46 6.02
C SER A 17 0.90 -18.62 5.53
N ALA A 18 -0.20 -18.56 6.25
CA ALA A 18 -1.13 -17.46 5.99
C ALA A 18 -0.54 -16.14 6.54
N PRO A 19 -0.59 -15.03 5.79
CA PRO A 19 -0.21 -13.73 6.32
C PRO A 19 -1.08 -13.40 7.55
N PRO A 20 -0.57 -12.61 8.52
CA PRO A 20 -1.33 -12.26 9.72
C PRO A 20 -2.68 -11.70 9.31
N THR A 21 -3.75 -12.21 9.94
CA THR A 21 -5.12 -11.78 9.65
C THR A 21 -5.23 -10.29 9.98
N LEU A 22 -5.54 -9.46 8.97
CA LEU A 22 -5.75 -8.03 9.16
C LEU A 22 -6.96 -7.80 10.08
N VAL A 23 -6.78 -6.97 11.09
CA VAL A 23 -7.89 -6.50 11.91
C VAL A 23 -8.69 -5.51 11.07
N ARG A 24 -9.97 -5.81 10.84
CA ARG A 24 -10.83 -4.95 10.03
C ARG A 24 -11.09 -3.60 10.71
N ASP A 25 -11.47 -3.63 11.96
CA ASP A 25 -11.71 -2.47 12.83
C ASP A 25 -11.64 -2.90 14.32
N TYR A 26 -11.57 -1.92 15.20
CA TYR A 26 -11.56 -2.12 16.66
C TYR A 26 -12.93 -1.78 17.27
N GLY A 27 -13.99 -1.74 16.46
CA GLY A 27 -15.38 -1.58 16.88
C GLY A 27 -16.01 -0.22 16.57
N ASP A 28 -15.23 0.79 16.24
CA ASP A 28 -15.72 2.11 15.80
C ASP A 28 -14.91 2.69 14.65
N PRO A 29 -15.16 2.24 13.42
CA PRO A 29 -14.44 2.71 12.23
C PRO A 29 -14.53 4.23 12.01
N ALA A 30 -15.59 4.89 12.47
CA ALA A 30 -15.74 6.34 12.32
C ALA A 30 -14.77 7.10 13.23
N THR A 31 -14.65 6.70 14.48
CA THR A 31 -13.65 7.25 15.41
C THR A 31 -12.24 6.95 14.96
N GLU A 32 -11.98 5.70 14.49
CA GLU A 32 -10.67 5.33 13.94
C GLU A 32 -10.29 6.22 12.75
N TYR A 33 -11.20 6.42 11.81
CA TYR A 33 -10.98 7.30 10.66
C TYR A 33 -10.80 8.78 11.09
N ALA A 34 -11.59 9.27 12.06
CA ALA A 34 -11.50 10.64 12.56
C ALA A 34 -10.12 10.94 13.18
N ALA A 35 -9.46 9.92 13.78
CA ALA A 35 -8.13 10.06 14.38
C ALA A 35 -7.06 10.54 13.38
N LEU A 36 -7.21 10.27 12.08
CA LEU A 36 -6.33 10.79 11.04
C LEU A 36 -6.26 12.34 11.02
N ARG A 37 -7.33 13.01 11.45
CA ARG A 37 -7.46 14.49 11.40
C ARG A 37 -7.42 15.17 12.77
N THR A 38 -7.68 14.43 13.82
CA THR A 38 -7.74 14.96 15.18
C THR A 38 -6.60 14.49 16.08
N GLY A 39 -5.83 13.50 15.61
CA GLY A 39 -4.77 12.87 16.37
C GLY A 39 -3.86 12.03 15.47
N ALA A 40 -3.79 10.75 15.73
CA ALA A 40 -3.10 9.79 14.87
C ALA A 40 -3.77 8.40 14.90
N LEU A 41 -3.86 7.76 13.75
CA LEU A 41 -4.32 6.39 13.56
C LEU A 41 -3.11 5.45 13.61
N LEU A 42 -3.11 4.47 14.51
CA LEU A 42 -2.08 3.44 14.66
C LEU A 42 -2.59 2.13 14.08
N VAL A 43 -1.94 1.59 13.03
CA VAL A 43 -2.40 0.43 12.27
C VAL A 43 -1.32 -0.64 12.18
N ASP A 44 -1.65 -1.91 12.36
CA ASP A 44 -0.72 -3.03 12.10
C ASP A 44 -0.51 -3.20 10.58
N ARG A 45 0.72 -3.06 10.14
CA ARG A 45 1.15 -3.21 8.74
C ARG A 45 2.02 -4.46 8.53
N SER A 46 1.97 -5.41 9.45
CA SER A 46 2.80 -6.63 9.41
C SER A 46 2.47 -7.55 8.25
N HIS A 47 1.27 -7.45 7.68
CA HIS A 47 0.81 -8.26 6.55
C HIS A 47 1.59 -8.05 5.25
N ARG A 48 2.33 -6.95 5.10
CA ARG A 48 3.14 -6.70 3.90
C ARG A 48 4.38 -7.60 3.89
N ASP A 49 4.83 -7.97 2.71
CA ASP A 49 6.00 -8.85 2.53
C ASP A 49 7.30 -8.01 2.50
N ARG A 50 8.35 -8.49 3.15
CA ARG A 50 9.60 -7.73 3.29
C ARG A 50 10.80 -8.55 2.89
N TRP A 51 11.70 -7.87 2.18
CA TRP A 51 12.91 -8.46 1.64
C TRP A 51 14.11 -7.58 1.92
N THR A 52 15.28 -8.19 2.08
CA THR A 52 16.55 -7.49 2.09
C THR A 52 17.36 -7.88 0.88
N LEU A 53 18.12 -6.91 0.34
CA LEU A 53 19.19 -7.16 -0.63
C LEU A 53 20.50 -6.66 -0.02
N ARG A 54 21.58 -7.39 -0.24
CA ARG A 54 22.92 -7.13 0.31
C ARG A 54 23.97 -7.10 -0.79
N GLY A 55 25.17 -6.65 -0.43
CA GLY A 55 26.32 -6.64 -1.34
C GLY A 55 26.36 -5.42 -2.27
N ALA A 56 27.55 -5.16 -2.79
CA ALA A 56 27.87 -3.93 -3.55
C ALA A 56 27.04 -3.77 -4.86
N LYS A 57 26.51 -4.88 -5.39
CA LYS A 57 25.70 -4.86 -6.63
C LYS A 57 24.19 -4.82 -6.39
N ALA A 58 23.72 -4.78 -5.14
CA ALA A 58 22.29 -4.80 -4.82
C ALA A 58 21.51 -3.66 -5.49
N ARG A 59 22.01 -2.42 -5.36
CA ARG A 59 21.37 -1.22 -5.94
C ARG A 59 21.32 -1.25 -7.46
N GLU A 60 22.45 -1.57 -8.11
CA GLU A 60 22.57 -1.69 -9.56
C GLU A 60 21.64 -2.78 -10.09
N THR A 61 21.65 -3.95 -9.45
CA THR A 61 20.79 -5.10 -9.82
C THR A 61 19.31 -4.72 -9.73
N LEU A 62 18.89 -4.11 -8.62
CA LEU A 62 17.48 -3.75 -8.45
C LEU A 62 17.06 -2.63 -9.41
N THR A 63 17.94 -1.68 -9.72
CA THR A 63 17.70 -0.66 -10.74
C THR A 63 17.32 -1.26 -12.10
N GLY A 64 17.91 -2.38 -12.49
CA GLY A 64 17.56 -3.09 -13.73
C GLY A 64 16.22 -3.84 -13.70
N LEU A 65 15.59 -3.96 -12.54
CA LEU A 65 14.36 -4.76 -12.35
C LEU A 65 13.11 -3.94 -12.05
N VAL A 66 13.27 -2.68 -11.61
CA VAL A 66 12.14 -1.82 -11.25
C VAL A 66 12.14 -0.51 -12.03
N THR A 67 11.02 0.16 -12.07
CA THR A 67 10.80 1.38 -12.88
C THR A 67 11.52 2.62 -12.37
N ASN A 68 11.90 2.68 -11.08
CA ASN A 68 12.57 3.84 -10.50
C ASN A 68 14.09 3.65 -10.34
N ASP A 69 14.82 4.73 -10.14
CA ASP A 69 16.29 4.72 -10.04
C ASP A 69 16.76 4.43 -8.61
N VAL A 70 16.97 3.16 -8.31
CA VAL A 70 17.46 2.71 -7.00
C VAL A 70 18.97 2.98 -6.83
N ALA A 71 19.72 2.99 -7.92
CA ALA A 71 21.18 3.22 -7.87
C ALA A 71 21.51 4.67 -7.46
N ALA A 72 20.66 5.62 -7.80
CA ALA A 72 20.82 7.02 -7.45
C ALA A 72 20.39 7.37 -6.00
N LEU A 73 19.73 6.44 -5.29
CA LEU A 73 19.29 6.71 -3.91
C LEU A 73 20.48 6.90 -2.98
N ALA A 74 20.51 7.98 -2.25
CA ALA A 74 21.40 8.14 -1.11
C ALA A 74 20.91 7.30 0.08
N ALA A 75 21.80 7.03 1.05
CA ALA A 75 21.40 6.45 2.33
C ALA A 75 20.33 7.28 3.02
N GLY A 76 19.39 6.64 3.69
CA GLY A 76 18.26 7.31 4.32
C GLY A 76 17.16 7.76 3.34
N HIS A 77 17.32 7.47 2.03
CA HIS A 77 16.31 7.77 1.01
C HIS A 77 15.64 6.48 0.51
N GLY A 78 14.48 6.64 -0.07
CA GLY A 78 13.75 5.56 -0.69
C GLY A 78 12.93 6.03 -1.87
N CYS A 79 12.30 5.09 -2.56
CA CYS A 79 11.40 5.37 -3.66
C CYS A 79 10.26 4.35 -3.74
N TYR A 80 9.19 4.75 -4.39
CA TYR A 80 8.15 3.88 -4.89
C TYR A 80 8.50 3.47 -6.32
N ALA A 81 8.24 2.24 -6.69
CA ALA A 81 8.57 1.69 -8.00
C ALA A 81 7.64 0.53 -8.36
N ALA A 82 7.64 0.11 -9.61
CA ALA A 82 7.01 -1.13 -10.05
C ALA A 82 8.03 -2.09 -10.67
N ALA A 83 7.88 -3.36 -10.38
CA ALA A 83 8.51 -4.45 -11.12
C ALA A 83 7.60 -4.87 -12.27
N LEU A 84 8.15 -5.06 -13.45
CA LEU A 84 7.37 -5.28 -14.66
C LEU A 84 7.75 -6.58 -15.37
N THR A 85 6.77 -7.13 -16.10
CA THR A 85 7.02 -8.11 -17.14
C THR A 85 7.73 -7.45 -18.34
N PRO A 86 8.35 -8.22 -19.25
CA PRO A 86 8.89 -7.67 -20.52
C PRO A 86 7.84 -6.96 -21.38
N LYS A 87 6.54 -7.25 -21.16
CA LYS A 87 5.42 -6.58 -21.84
C LYS A 87 4.96 -5.29 -21.11
N GLY A 88 5.70 -4.81 -20.12
CA GLY A 88 5.40 -3.59 -19.36
C GLY A 88 4.27 -3.72 -18.36
N LYS A 89 3.77 -4.93 -18.06
CA LYS A 89 2.69 -5.16 -17.08
C LYS A 89 3.25 -5.30 -15.67
N ILE A 90 2.52 -4.79 -14.67
CA ILE A 90 2.94 -4.76 -13.27
C ILE A 90 2.96 -6.18 -12.68
N ILE A 91 4.12 -6.62 -12.18
CA ILE A 91 4.26 -7.83 -11.36
C ILE A 91 4.01 -7.49 -9.88
N ALA A 92 4.59 -6.38 -9.44
CA ALA A 92 4.47 -5.86 -8.08
C ALA A 92 4.74 -4.36 -8.09
N ASP A 93 4.05 -3.61 -7.24
CA ASP A 93 4.49 -2.31 -6.80
C ASP A 93 5.31 -2.47 -5.51
N VAL A 94 6.39 -1.72 -5.39
CA VAL A 94 7.35 -1.89 -4.29
C VAL A 94 7.80 -0.56 -3.72
N ARG A 95 8.06 -0.54 -2.43
CA ARG A 95 8.77 0.55 -1.76
C ARG A 95 10.18 0.09 -1.48
N VAL A 96 11.17 0.86 -1.89
CA VAL A 96 12.59 0.53 -1.76
C VAL A 96 13.24 1.53 -0.83
N PHE A 97 13.94 1.05 0.19
CA PHE A 97 14.65 1.86 1.17
C PHE A 97 16.14 1.57 1.09
N ALA A 98 16.95 2.61 0.83
CA ALA A 98 18.39 2.48 0.68
C ALA A 98 19.07 2.59 2.05
N ILE A 99 19.50 1.44 2.58
CA ILE A 99 20.26 1.32 3.82
C ILE A 99 21.73 1.27 3.46
N ASP A 100 22.56 2.09 4.09
CA ASP A 100 24.02 1.91 3.94
C ASP A 100 24.50 0.84 4.91
N GLY A 101 24.87 -0.28 4.34
CA GLY A 101 25.52 -1.31 5.11
C GLY A 101 26.86 -0.82 5.66
N GLY A 102 26.87 -0.20 6.82
CA GLY A 102 28.09 0.05 7.56
C GLY A 102 28.38 1.47 8.06
N THR A 103 27.63 2.51 7.64
CA THR A 103 27.99 3.88 8.06
C THR A 103 26.87 4.69 8.71
N ALA A 104 25.62 4.31 8.58
CA ALA A 104 24.48 5.09 9.07
C ALA A 104 23.64 4.43 10.17
N VAL A 105 23.84 3.15 10.45
CA VAL A 105 23.35 2.57 11.71
C VAL A 105 24.37 2.93 12.76
N PRO A 106 24.05 3.74 13.80
CA PRO A 106 24.96 3.92 14.91
C PRO A 106 25.34 2.51 15.37
N PRO A 107 26.66 2.22 15.57
CA PRO A 107 27.05 0.92 16.09
C PRO A 107 26.17 0.67 17.31
N SER A 108 25.55 -0.50 17.37
CA SER A 108 24.79 -0.88 18.55
C SER A 108 25.58 -0.49 19.79
N VAL A 109 24.95 0.15 20.75
CA VAL A 109 25.61 0.71 21.95
C VAL A 109 26.44 -0.35 22.67
N ASP A 110 26.27 -1.65 22.34
CA ASP A 110 26.92 -2.79 22.95
C ASP A 110 27.57 -3.80 21.97
N GLY A 111 27.80 -3.43 20.70
CA GLY A 111 28.37 -4.34 19.69
C GLY A 111 27.45 -5.47 19.22
N VAL A 112 26.16 -5.41 19.54
CA VAL A 112 25.16 -6.38 19.09
C VAL A 112 24.76 -6.07 17.65
N ARG A 113 24.84 -7.07 16.76
CA ARG A 113 24.41 -6.94 15.36
C ARG A 113 22.91 -6.74 15.27
N THR A 114 22.49 -5.84 14.37
CA THR A 114 21.08 -5.56 14.08
C THR A 114 20.62 -6.27 12.80
N TRP A 115 19.32 -6.32 12.56
CA TRP A 115 18.77 -6.87 11.32
C TRP A 115 19.10 -6.02 10.07
N LEU A 116 19.55 -4.78 10.26
CA LEU A 116 19.97 -3.85 9.20
C LEU A 116 21.46 -3.96 8.87
N ASP A 117 22.25 -4.70 9.62
CA ASP A 117 23.69 -4.84 9.38
C ASP A 117 23.95 -5.49 8.02
N ASP A 118 24.87 -4.92 7.25
CA ASP A 118 25.23 -5.36 5.90
C ASP A 118 24.07 -5.31 4.88
N VAL A 119 22.92 -4.73 5.23
CA VAL A 119 21.79 -4.55 4.32
C VAL A 119 22.02 -3.33 3.45
N ALA A 120 21.96 -3.50 2.13
CA ALA A 120 22.01 -2.39 1.17
C ALA A 120 20.63 -1.81 0.90
N LEU A 121 19.62 -2.69 0.80
CA LEU A 121 18.23 -2.31 0.50
C LEU A 121 17.28 -3.13 1.36
N VAL A 122 16.26 -2.46 1.87
CA VAL A 122 15.02 -3.09 2.34
C VAL A 122 13.94 -2.83 1.29
N VAL A 123 13.19 -3.86 0.92
CA VAL A 123 12.08 -3.77 -0.03
C VAL A 123 10.81 -4.24 0.64
N ASP A 124 9.80 -3.39 0.62
CA ASP A 124 8.47 -3.65 1.15
C ASP A 124 7.49 -3.85 -0.01
N VAL A 125 6.75 -4.95 -0.01
CA VAL A 125 5.96 -5.47 -1.12
C VAL A 125 4.54 -5.78 -0.63
N PRO A 126 3.47 -5.52 -1.39
CA PRO A 126 2.14 -6.04 -1.06
C PRO A 126 2.15 -7.56 -0.93
N ALA A 127 1.52 -8.11 0.10
CA ALA A 127 1.50 -9.56 0.32
C ALA A 127 1.00 -10.35 -0.91
N ARG A 128 0.01 -9.79 -1.63
CA ARG A 128 -0.56 -10.40 -2.84
C ARG A 128 0.41 -10.42 -4.02
N ALA A 129 1.45 -9.57 -4.02
CA ALA A 129 2.49 -9.52 -5.05
C ALA A 129 3.74 -10.34 -4.68
N ALA A 130 3.82 -10.86 -3.45
CA ALA A 130 5.01 -11.51 -2.89
C ALA A 130 5.54 -12.67 -3.73
N GLU A 131 4.66 -13.50 -4.27
CA GLU A 131 5.04 -14.64 -5.13
C GLU A 131 5.66 -14.16 -6.44
N GLY A 132 5.01 -13.22 -7.13
CA GLY A 132 5.52 -12.63 -8.38
C GLY A 132 6.86 -11.93 -8.18
N TRP A 133 7.00 -11.17 -7.09
CA TRP A 133 8.24 -10.52 -6.70
C TRP A 133 9.35 -11.52 -6.43
N GLY A 134 9.11 -12.52 -5.58
CA GLY A 134 10.09 -13.57 -5.26
C GLY A 134 10.52 -14.37 -6.49
N GLY A 135 9.57 -14.68 -7.39
CA GLY A 135 9.83 -15.32 -8.68
C GLY A 135 10.74 -14.49 -9.58
N MET A 136 10.53 -13.16 -9.62
CA MET A 136 11.38 -12.24 -10.36
C MET A 136 12.80 -12.20 -9.80
N LEU A 137 12.95 -12.07 -8.48
CA LEU A 137 14.28 -12.11 -7.84
C LEU A 137 15.01 -13.42 -8.14
N LYS A 138 14.34 -14.57 -7.99
CA LYS A 138 14.91 -15.89 -8.28
C LYS A 138 15.37 -16.01 -9.74
N LYS A 139 14.64 -15.39 -10.67
CA LYS A 139 14.94 -15.49 -12.10
C LYS A 139 16.07 -14.57 -12.55
N TYR A 140 16.16 -13.36 -12.01
CA TYR A 140 17.02 -12.31 -12.55
C TYR A 140 18.16 -11.87 -11.64
N VAL A 141 18.11 -12.18 -10.34
CA VAL A 141 19.16 -11.76 -9.39
C VAL A 141 20.16 -12.88 -9.19
N ASN A 142 21.44 -12.59 -9.46
CA ASN A 142 22.51 -13.49 -9.09
C ASN A 142 22.82 -13.33 -7.56
N PRO A 143 22.52 -14.34 -6.72
CA PRO A 143 22.68 -14.21 -5.28
C PRO A 143 24.14 -14.14 -4.80
N ARG A 144 25.12 -14.41 -5.68
CA ARG A 144 26.54 -14.20 -5.38
C ARG A 144 26.94 -12.72 -5.46
N LEU A 145 26.23 -11.94 -6.27
CA LEU A 145 26.50 -10.50 -6.47
C LEU A 145 25.59 -9.61 -5.63
N ALA A 146 24.34 -10.03 -5.46
CA ALA A 146 23.31 -9.35 -4.69
C ALA A 146 22.52 -10.40 -3.87
N PRO A 147 23.06 -10.90 -2.74
CA PRO A 147 22.33 -11.79 -1.85
C PRO A 147 21.02 -11.15 -1.42
N TYR A 148 19.93 -11.91 -1.45
CA TYR A 148 18.62 -11.45 -1.02
C TYR A 148 17.96 -12.46 -0.08
N ALA A 149 17.12 -11.97 0.81
CA ALA A 149 16.39 -12.80 1.76
C ALA A 149 14.99 -12.20 2.01
N ARG A 150 14.00 -13.07 2.15
CA ARG A 150 12.69 -12.72 2.68
C ARG A 150 12.78 -12.66 4.21
N ILE A 151 12.32 -11.56 4.79
CA ILE A 151 12.44 -11.29 6.24
C ILE A 151 11.07 -11.03 6.90
N THR A 152 9.98 -11.36 6.23
CA THR A 152 8.60 -11.06 6.66
C THR A 152 8.27 -11.60 8.05
N GLU A 153 8.78 -12.79 8.41
CA GLU A 153 8.55 -13.39 9.72
C GLU A 153 9.44 -12.80 10.83
N GLN A 154 10.58 -12.21 10.44
CA GLN A 154 11.57 -11.63 11.37
C GLN A 154 11.31 -10.16 11.67
N VAL A 155 10.62 -9.45 10.74
CA VAL A 155 10.37 -8.01 10.82
C VAL A 155 8.89 -7.74 10.63
N ARG A 156 8.26 -7.18 11.66
CA ARG A 156 6.90 -6.66 11.63
C ARG A 156 6.90 -5.17 11.40
N ALA A 157 5.74 -4.59 11.10
CA ALA A 157 5.60 -3.15 10.99
C ALA A 157 4.25 -2.67 11.50
N PHE A 158 4.23 -1.43 11.96
CA PHE A 158 3.01 -0.68 12.19
C PHE A 158 3.14 0.70 11.54
N GLY A 159 1.99 1.28 11.18
CA GLY A 159 1.89 2.63 10.65
C GLY A 159 1.27 3.58 11.66
N LEU A 160 1.74 4.81 11.69
CA LEU A 160 1.14 5.91 12.44
C LEU A 160 0.86 7.05 11.46
N TYR A 161 -0.41 7.40 11.29
CA TYR A 161 -0.88 8.33 10.27
C TYR A 161 -1.76 9.41 10.87
N GLY A 162 -1.61 10.65 10.43
CA GLY A 162 -2.45 11.77 10.84
C GLY A 162 -1.67 12.98 11.31
N VAL A 163 -2.42 14.03 11.71
CA VAL A 163 -1.87 15.36 11.99
C VAL A 163 -0.89 15.39 13.16
N HIS A 164 -0.96 14.42 14.08
CA HIS A 164 -0.05 14.30 15.23
C HIS A 164 0.91 13.12 15.12
N ALA A 165 0.93 12.38 13.99
CA ALA A 165 1.73 11.17 13.81
C ALA A 165 3.22 11.42 14.06
N ARG A 166 3.78 12.50 13.48
CA ARG A 166 5.19 12.86 13.62
C ARG A 166 5.59 13.13 15.07
N ASP A 167 4.82 13.98 15.73
CA ASP A 167 5.15 14.44 17.08
C ASP A 167 4.98 13.31 18.10
N ALA A 168 3.96 12.47 17.91
CA ALA A 168 3.75 11.27 18.70
C ALA A 168 4.90 10.26 18.54
N LEU A 169 5.36 10.04 17.31
CA LEU A 169 6.48 9.13 17.04
C LEU A 169 7.79 9.68 17.64
N ALA A 170 8.01 10.98 17.49
CA ALA A 170 9.16 11.68 18.08
C ALA A 170 9.19 11.53 19.59
N ALA A 171 8.04 11.73 20.26
CA ALA A 171 7.90 11.56 21.71
C ALA A 171 8.10 10.10 22.13
N ALA A 172 7.52 9.14 21.37
CA ALA A 172 7.65 7.72 21.66
C ALA A 172 9.10 7.24 21.72
N PHE A 173 9.94 7.73 20.81
CA PHE A 173 11.32 7.25 20.67
C PHE A 173 12.38 8.26 21.10
N GLY A 174 11.97 9.40 21.68
CA GLY A 174 12.92 10.41 22.19
C GLY A 174 13.77 11.06 21.10
N THR A 175 13.23 11.16 19.86
CA THR A 175 13.90 11.81 18.74
C THR A 175 13.32 13.21 18.49
N PRO A 176 14.11 14.18 18.00
CA PRO A 176 13.57 15.48 17.65
C PRO A 176 12.54 15.37 16.52
N PRO A 177 11.36 16.03 16.58
CA PRO A 177 10.38 16.03 15.48
C PRO A 177 10.95 16.52 14.15
N SER A 178 11.97 17.40 14.20
CA SER A 178 12.68 17.89 13.02
C SER A 178 13.38 16.78 12.22
N ALA A 179 13.88 15.75 12.90
CA ALA A 179 14.52 14.61 12.22
C ALA A 179 13.52 13.84 11.34
N LEU A 180 12.26 13.75 11.77
CA LEU A 180 11.21 13.09 11.00
C LEU A 180 10.59 14.00 9.93
N SER A 181 10.48 15.32 10.20
CA SER A 181 9.91 16.27 9.24
C SER A 181 10.80 16.50 8.01
N GLN A 182 12.11 16.30 8.13
CA GLN A 182 13.08 16.43 7.05
C GLN A 182 13.11 15.22 6.12
N LEU A 183 12.48 14.10 6.49
CA LEU A 183 12.42 12.92 5.63
C LEU A 183 11.60 13.24 4.36
N ALA A 184 12.18 12.97 3.21
CA ALA A 184 11.45 12.99 1.94
C ALA A 184 10.41 11.84 1.89
N PRO A 185 9.43 11.83 0.98
CA PRO A 185 8.61 10.66 0.73
C PRO A 185 9.48 9.40 0.54
N TYR A 186 9.15 8.32 1.28
CA TYR A 186 9.94 7.09 1.41
C TYR A 186 11.35 7.25 2.01
N GLY A 187 11.74 8.47 2.39
CA GLY A 187 12.91 8.69 3.23
C GLY A 187 12.72 8.05 4.60
N HIS A 188 13.84 7.65 5.22
CA HIS A 188 13.79 6.90 6.47
C HIS A 188 14.93 7.28 7.41
N ALA A 189 14.71 7.00 8.68
CA ALA A 189 15.71 7.10 9.73
C ALA A 189 15.75 5.80 10.53
N THR A 190 16.94 5.42 11.00
CA THR A 190 17.09 4.34 11.96
C THR A 190 17.06 4.91 13.36
N LEU A 191 16.17 4.40 14.20
CA LEU A 191 16.08 4.71 15.62
C LEU A 191 16.46 3.47 16.43
N THR A 192 16.78 3.66 17.70
CA THR A 192 17.07 2.55 18.63
C THR A 192 16.06 2.57 19.77
N SER A 193 15.50 1.42 20.10
CA SER A 193 14.60 1.27 21.25
C SER A 193 14.79 -0.09 21.89
N GLY A 194 15.11 -0.11 23.19
CA GLY A 194 15.37 -1.36 23.92
C GLY A 194 16.54 -2.18 23.37
N GLY A 195 17.55 -1.54 22.76
CA GLY A 195 18.67 -2.21 22.12
C GLY A 195 18.41 -2.69 20.68
N GLU A 196 17.20 -2.55 20.18
CA GLU A 196 16.80 -2.98 18.85
C GLU A 196 16.79 -1.80 17.84
N ALA A 197 17.17 -2.08 16.59
CA ALA A 197 17.08 -1.11 15.50
C ALA A 197 15.67 -1.07 14.93
N LEU A 198 15.11 0.13 14.81
CA LEU A 198 13.82 0.41 14.21
C LEU A 198 14.03 1.25 12.95
N LEU A 199 13.44 0.86 11.83
CA LEU A 199 13.46 1.64 10.60
C LEU A 199 12.16 2.45 10.50
N VAL A 200 12.24 3.75 10.69
CA VAL A 200 11.09 4.67 10.56
C VAL A 200 11.08 5.25 9.16
N VAL A 201 10.06 4.97 8.40
CA VAL A 201 9.90 5.40 6.99
C VAL A 201 8.75 6.38 6.89
N ARG A 202 8.98 7.52 6.23
CA ARG A 202 7.88 8.44 5.87
C ARG A 202 7.13 7.91 4.66
N VAL A 203 5.82 7.69 4.79
CA VAL A 203 4.96 7.16 3.73
C VAL A 203 3.86 8.16 3.34
N PRO A 204 3.70 8.50 2.05
CA PRO A 204 2.73 9.50 1.59
C PRO A 204 1.35 8.91 1.25
N ASP A 205 1.13 7.63 1.43
CA ASP A 205 0.05 6.83 0.85
C ASP A 205 -1.38 7.30 1.19
N LEU A 206 -1.55 8.03 2.29
CA LEU A 206 -2.85 8.53 2.71
C LEU A 206 -3.05 10.04 2.43
N GLY A 207 -2.11 10.67 1.73
CA GLY A 207 -2.15 12.12 1.49
C GLY A 207 -1.98 12.97 2.76
N LEU A 208 -1.57 12.36 3.86
CA LEU A 208 -1.34 12.97 5.18
C LEU A 208 0.09 12.64 5.65
N ASP A 209 0.54 13.30 6.72
CA ASP A 209 1.76 12.85 7.41
C ASP A 209 1.55 11.42 7.90
N GLY A 210 2.42 10.54 7.46
CA GLY A 210 2.38 9.12 7.78
C GLY A 210 3.77 8.53 7.88
N PHE A 211 3.92 7.62 8.85
CA PHE A 211 5.17 6.91 9.07
C PHE A 211 4.89 5.43 9.29
N GLU A 212 5.67 4.57 8.67
CA GLU A 212 5.69 3.16 9.00
C GLU A 212 6.99 2.83 9.75
N VAL A 213 6.85 2.04 10.81
CA VAL A 213 7.96 1.62 11.66
C VAL A 213 8.15 0.13 11.50
N LEU A 214 9.27 -0.26 10.90
CA LEU A 214 9.67 -1.64 10.76
C LEU A 214 10.52 -2.02 11.96
N VAL A 215 10.17 -3.11 12.63
CA VAL A 215 10.79 -3.54 13.89
C VAL A 215 11.04 -5.04 13.88
N PRO A 216 12.06 -5.56 14.58
CA PRO A 216 12.17 -6.99 14.85
C PRO A 216 10.85 -7.51 15.44
N ALA A 217 10.42 -8.70 15.03
CA ALA A 217 9.16 -9.28 15.50
C ALA A 217 9.09 -9.40 17.02
N SER A 218 10.23 -9.65 17.67
CA SER A 218 10.37 -9.69 19.14
C SER A 218 10.13 -8.36 19.83
N ALA A 219 10.37 -7.23 19.14
CA ALA A 219 10.24 -5.88 19.70
C ALA A 219 8.89 -5.22 19.37
N PHE A 220 8.05 -5.86 18.53
CA PHE A 220 6.84 -5.25 17.98
C PHE A 220 5.88 -4.78 19.06
N ASP A 221 5.52 -5.65 20.01
CA ASP A 221 4.50 -5.34 21.03
C ASP A 221 4.96 -4.21 21.97
N ALA A 222 6.25 -4.19 22.31
CA ALA A 222 6.83 -3.12 23.13
C ALA A 222 6.87 -1.77 22.38
N ALA A 223 7.24 -1.78 21.10
CA ALA A 223 7.26 -0.59 20.26
C ALA A 223 5.85 -0.05 20.00
N TRP A 224 4.89 -0.95 19.71
CA TRP A 224 3.47 -0.62 19.56
C TRP A 224 2.91 0.06 20.82
N ALA A 225 3.08 -0.58 21.98
CA ALA A 225 2.58 -0.04 23.26
C ALA A 225 3.21 1.33 23.59
N ARG A 226 4.49 1.50 23.28
CA ARG A 226 5.19 2.78 23.47
C ARG A 226 4.57 3.88 22.62
N VAL A 227 4.29 3.62 21.33
CA VAL A 227 3.66 4.60 20.44
C VAL A 227 2.21 4.86 20.87
N ALA A 228 1.43 3.81 21.16
CA ALA A 228 0.04 3.94 21.61
C ALA A 228 -0.10 4.81 22.88
N GLY A 229 0.91 4.79 23.77
CA GLY A 229 0.93 5.59 25.00
C GLY A 229 1.66 6.93 24.89
N ALA A 230 2.20 7.31 23.72
CA ALA A 230 3.07 8.46 23.58
C ALA A 230 2.36 9.81 23.67
N ALA A 231 1.09 9.88 23.26
CA ALA A 231 0.30 11.11 23.29
C ALA A 231 -1.22 10.79 23.36
N PRO A 232 -2.04 11.71 23.90
CA PRO A 232 -3.49 11.64 23.77
C PRO A 232 -3.91 11.70 22.29
N GLY A 233 -5.00 11.02 21.93
CA GLY A 233 -5.55 11.05 20.57
C GLY A 233 -4.88 10.08 19.58
N ILE A 234 -3.99 9.21 20.06
CA ILE A 234 -3.55 8.04 19.26
C ILE A 234 -4.61 6.94 19.42
N VAL A 235 -5.19 6.54 18.31
CA VAL A 235 -6.24 5.52 18.23
C VAL A 235 -5.73 4.33 17.46
N ALA A 236 -5.80 3.14 18.06
CA ALA A 236 -5.59 1.91 17.32
C ALA A 236 -6.73 1.73 16.32
N GLY A 237 -6.39 1.48 15.07
CA GLY A 237 -7.37 1.32 14.01
C GLY A 237 -7.05 0.18 13.08
N GLY A 238 -8.11 -0.30 12.43
CA GLY A 238 -8.03 -1.42 11.52
C GLY A 238 -7.85 -1.02 10.06
N GLU A 239 -7.89 -2.03 9.22
CA GLU A 239 -7.71 -1.88 7.76
C GLU A 239 -8.80 -1.01 7.14
N LEU A 240 -10.02 -0.97 7.70
CA LEU A 240 -11.13 -0.20 7.12
C LEU A 240 -10.85 1.31 7.15
N ALA A 241 -10.40 1.85 8.29
CA ALA A 241 -10.06 3.27 8.41
C ALA A 241 -8.88 3.65 7.49
N TYR A 242 -7.88 2.79 7.40
CA TYR A 242 -6.76 2.94 6.48
C TYR A 242 -7.21 2.92 5.01
N ALA A 243 -8.03 1.93 4.62
CA ALA A 243 -8.50 1.76 3.25
C ALA A 243 -9.37 2.93 2.77
N ILE A 244 -10.23 3.48 3.65
CA ILE A 244 -11.00 4.70 3.34
C ILE A 244 -10.04 5.85 2.97
N ALA A 245 -9.06 6.13 3.81
CA ALA A 245 -8.11 7.21 3.57
C ALA A 245 -7.23 6.98 2.34
N ARG A 246 -6.81 5.73 2.08
CA ARG A 246 -6.06 5.32 0.89
C ARG A 246 -6.85 5.58 -0.39
N VAL A 247 -8.12 5.19 -0.41
CA VAL A 247 -9.01 5.43 -1.57
C VAL A 247 -9.21 6.92 -1.80
N GLU A 248 -9.44 7.72 -0.73
CA GLU A 248 -9.51 9.18 -0.82
C GLU A 248 -8.24 9.80 -1.40
N ALA A 249 -7.08 9.30 -0.99
CA ALA A 249 -5.78 9.74 -1.51
C ALA A 249 -5.49 9.26 -2.94
N GLY A 250 -6.31 8.36 -3.48
CA GLY A 250 -6.12 7.83 -4.83
C GLY A 250 -4.94 6.88 -4.97
N TYR A 251 -4.47 6.31 -3.86
CA TYR A 251 -3.30 5.42 -3.87
C TYR A 251 -3.73 3.99 -4.26
N PRO A 252 -3.21 3.43 -5.37
CA PRO A 252 -3.58 2.08 -5.80
C PRO A 252 -2.98 1.02 -4.87
N GLU A 253 -3.65 -0.12 -4.78
CA GLU A 253 -3.14 -1.32 -4.11
C GLU A 253 -3.11 -2.49 -5.08
N TRP A 254 -1.96 -3.15 -5.18
CA TRP A 254 -1.80 -4.32 -6.04
C TRP A 254 -2.70 -5.48 -5.59
N GLY A 255 -3.37 -6.08 -6.56
CA GLY A 255 -4.35 -7.14 -6.32
C GLY A 255 -5.74 -6.62 -5.91
N GLN A 256 -5.89 -5.30 -5.66
CA GLN A 256 -7.17 -4.63 -5.44
C GLN A 256 -7.51 -3.71 -6.62
N ASP A 257 -6.69 -2.69 -6.84
CA ASP A 257 -6.95 -1.66 -7.85
C ASP A 257 -6.19 -1.93 -9.15
N VAL A 258 -5.05 -2.57 -9.05
CA VAL A 258 -4.15 -2.92 -10.15
C VAL A 258 -3.76 -4.40 -10.06
N ASP A 259 -3.43 -4.99 -11.21
CA ASP A 259 -3.14 -6.41 -11.38
C ASP A 259 -2.07 -6.62 -12.46
N ASP A 260 -1.78 -7.88 -12.78
CA ASP A 260 -0.83 -8.30 -13.81
C ASP A 260 -1.26 -7.95 -15.26
N GLY A 261 -2.48 -7.47 -15.45
CA GLY A 261 -3.00 -6.91 -16.69
C GLY A 261 -2.83 -5.39 -16.81
N THR A 262 -2.31 -4.72 -15.78
CA THR A 262 -2.25 -3.25 -15.69
C THR A 262 -0.88 -2.72 -16.10
N LEU A 263 -0.85 -1.59 -16.84
CA LEU A 263 0.35 -0.83 -17.14
C LEU A 263 0.60 0.22 -16.04
N PRO A 264 1.87 0.60 -15.75
CA PRO A 264 2.16 1.60 -14.71
C PRO A 264 1.43 2.94 -14.91
N GLN A 265 1.35 3.44 -16.14
CA GLN A 265 0.65 4.69 -16.44
C GLN A 265 -0.88 4.57 -16.36
N GLU A 266 -1.45 3.38 -16.53
CA GLU A 266 -2.88 3.14 -16.26
C GLU A 266 -3.19 3.29 -14.75
N ALA A 267 -2.22 2.95 -13.89
CA ALA A 267 -2.30 3.00 -12.44
C ALA A 267 -1.86 4.35 -11.84
N ASN A 268 -1.65 5.38 -12.65
CA ASN A 268 -1.15 6.70 -12.27
C ASN A 268 0.22 6.66 -11.56
N LEU A 269 1.08 5.68 -11.88
CA LEU A 269 2.40 5.57 -11.24
C LEU A 269 3.36 6.68 -11.68
N ASP A 270 3.06 7.42 -12.76
CA ASP A 270 3.75 8.65 -13.14
C ASP A 270 3.51 9.74 -12.10
N GLU A 271 2.25 10.00 -11.76
CA GLU A 271 1.82 11.00 -10.79
C GLU A 271 2.36 10.68 -9.40
N LEU A 272 2.45 9.39 -9.07
CA LEU A 272 3.03 8.90 -7.82
C LEU A 272 4.57 8.86 -7.84
N ARG A 273 5.22 9.35 -8.92
CA ARG A 273 6.68 9.39 -9.09
C ARG A 273 7.35 8.03 -8.94
N ALA A 274 6.66 6.99 -9.33
CA ALA A 274 7.18 5.62 -9.27
C ALA A 274 8.01 5.23 -10.51
N ILE A 275 8.12 6.10 -11.52
CA ILE A 275 8.81 5.84 -12.77
C ILE A 275 9.90 6.89 -13.00
N SER A 276 11.12 6.44 -13.27
CA SER A 276 12.20 7.27 -13.78
C SER A 276 12.36 7.07 -15.28
N TYR A 277 12.32 8.16 -16.03
CA TYR A 277 12.52 8.17 -17.48
C TYR A 277 13.97 8.52 -17.89
N THR A 278 14.82 8.84 -16.92
CA THR A 278 16.22 9.27 -17.13
C THR A 278 17.24 8.23 -16.69
N LYS A 279 16.83 7.20 -15.96
CA LYS A 279 17.70 6.10 -15.55
C LYS A 279 18.06 5.16 -16.71
N GLY A 280 18.99 4.22 -16.45
CA GLY A 280 19.36 3.16 -17.39
C GLY A 280 18.22 2.13 -17.64
N CYS A 281 18.53 1.12 -18.45
CA CYS A 281 17.58 0.10 -18.87
C CYS A 281 17.01 -0.72 -17.70
N TYR A 282 15.74 -1.11 -17.83
CA TYR A 282 15.06 -2.03 -16.92
C TYR A 282 14.03 -2.88 -17.66
N THR A 283 13.62 -3.99 -17.05
CA THR A 283 12.63 -4.90 -17.64
C THR A 283 11.30 -4.18 -17.91
N GLY A 284 10.79 -4.28 -19.16
CA GLY A 284 9.52 -3.65 -19.57
C GLY A 284 9.60 -2.18 -19.97
N GLN A 285 10.79 -1.56 -19.93
CA GLN A 285 11.00 -0.14 -20.21
C GLN A 285 10.50 0.29 -21.58
N GLU A 286 10.65 -0.54 -22.62
CA GLU A 286 10.28 -0.13 -24.00
C GLU A 286 8.81 0.28 -24.11
N VAL A 287 7.92 -0.48 -23.49
CA VAL A 287 6.48 -0.17 -23.49
C VAL A 287 6.19 1.09 -22.71
N VAL A 288 6.77 1.23 -21.50
CA VAL A 288 6.59 2.39 -20.62
C VAL A 288 7.10 3.66 -21.28
N ALA A 289 8.32 3.63 -21.85
CA ALA A 289 8.91 4.78 -22.54
C ALA A 289 8.12 5.15 -23.80
N ARG A 290 7.67 4.17 -24.61
CA ARG A 290 6.86 4.44 -25.80
C ARG A 290 5.55 5.14 -25.45
N ILE A 291 4.88 4.73 -24.37
CA ILE A 291 3.65 5.38 -23.91
C ILE A 291 3.94 6.82 -23.49
N HIS A 292 4.99 7.05 -22.72
CA HIS A 292 5.33 8.38 -22.22
C HIS A 292 5.72 9.36 -23.36
N PHE A 293 6.57 8.94 -24.29
CA PHE A 293 7.13 9.86 -25.30
C PHE A 293 6.31 9.95 -26.59
N ARG A 294 5.53 8.93 -26.96
CA ARG A 294 4.90 8.82 -28.28
C ARG A 294 3.49 8.26 -28.28
N GLY A 295 2.92 8.00 -27.11
CA GLY A 295 1.65 7.33 -27.02
C GLY A 295 0.79 7.78 -25.84
N HIS A 296 -0.12 6.95 -25.48
CA HIS A 296 -1.02 7.10 -24.33
C HIS A 296 -1.52 5.72 -23.92
N VAL A 297 -2.04 5.63 -22.70
CA VAL A 297 -2.81 4.46 -22.25
C VAL A 297 -4.28 4.59 -22.68
N ASN A 298 -4.98 3.47 -22.77
CA ASN A 298 -6.38 3.45 -23.16
C ASN A 298 -7.35 3.64 -21.99
N ARG A 299 -6.86 3.51 -20.77
CA ARG A 299 -7.64 3.65 -19.54
C ARG A 299 -6.77 4.23 -18.43
N HIS A 300 -7.39 4.82 -17.42
CA HIS A 300 -6.74 5.39 -16.24
C HIS A 300 -7.50 5.00 -14.98
N LEU A 301 -6.78 4.88 -13.89
CA LEU A 301 -7.36 4.85 -12.57
C LEU A 301 -7.95 6.24 -12.26
N ARG A 302 -9.24 6.30 -11.93
CA ARG A 302 -9.99 7.54 -11.65
C ARG A 302 -10.72 7.43 -10.33
N GLY A 303 -11.01 8.58 -9.72
CA GLY A 303 -11.95 8.68 -8.61
C GLY A 303 -13.37 8.53 -9.10
N LEU A 304 -14.22 7.85 -8.33
CA LEU A 304 -15.66 7.75 -8.55
C LEU A 304 -16.35 8.18 -7.28
N ALA A 305 -17.19 9.22 -7.37
CA ALA A 305 -18.01 9.70 -6.26
C ALA A 305 -19.46 9.29 -6.46
N TYR A 306 -20.14 8.87 -5.39
CA TYR A 306 -21.53 8.46 -5.42
C TYR A 306 -22.24 8.76 -4.07
N PRO A 307 -23.59 8.84 -4.02
CA PRO A 307 -24.31 9.05 -2.77
C PRO A 307 -24.01 7.94 -1.73
N PRO A 308 -23.91 8.27 -0.43
CA PRO A 308 -23.60 7.32 0.63
C PRO A 308 -24.82 6.48 1.08
N ASP A 309 -25.72 6.13 0.16
CA ASP A 309 -26.94 5.40 0.39
C ASP A 309 -26.72 3.88 0.35
N GLY A 310 -26.57 3.28 1.48
CA GLY A 310 -26.43 1.82 1.60
C GLY A 310 -25.00 1.31 1.59
N THR A 311 -24.74 0.22 0.86
CA THR A 311 -23.44 -0.44 0.80
C THR A 311 -22.51 0.16 -0.26
N PRO A 312 -21.18 0.04 -0.11
CA PRO A 312 -20.25 0.39 -1.18
C PRO A 312 -20.58 -0.32 -2.49
N VAL A 313 -20.35 0.35 -3.62
CA VAL A 313 -20.43 -0.31 -4.93
C VAL A 313 -19.38 -1.43 -4.98
N PRO A 314 -19.76 -2.67 -5.32
CA PRO A 314 -18.84 -3.79 -5.22
C PRO A 314 -17.73 -3.69 -6.27
N ARG A 315 -16.58 -4.29 -5.93
CA ARG A 315 -15.47 -4.46 -6.86
C ARG A 315 -15.93 -5.27 -8.08
N GLY A 316 -15.50 -4.84 -9.27
CA GLY A 316 -15.87 -5.48 -10.54
C GLY A 316 -17.22 -4.99 -11.10
N ALA A 317 -17.94 -4.12 -10.40
CA ALA A 317 -19.11 -3.47 -10.99
C ALA A 317 -18.72 -2.79 -12.30
N GLN A 318 -19.49 -3.05 -13.36
CA GLN A 318 -19.26 -2.45 -14.68
C GLN A 318 -19.66 -0.97 -14.67
N LEU A 319 -18.85 -0.14 -15.29
CA LEU A 319 -19.17 1.27 -15.51
C LEU A 319 -19.69 1.46 -16.94
N LEU A 320 -20.90 1.97 -17.05
CA LEU A 320 -21.58 2.18 -18.34
C LEU A 320 -21.77 3.66 -18.60
N ASP A 321 -21.56 4.07 -19.86
CA ASP A 321 -21.90 5.40 -20.34
C ASP A 321 -23.40 5.54 -20.62
N GLU A 322 -23.83 6.72 -21.09
CA GLU A 322 -25.22 7.03 -21.40
C GLU A 322 -25.83 6.12 -22.49
N GLU A 323 -24.99 5.59 -23.38
CA GLU A 323 -25.40 4.66 -24.42
C GLU A 323 -25.38 3.19 -23.95
N GLY A 324 -25.06 2.94 -22.68
CA GLY A 324 -25.01 1.59 -22.09
C GLY A 324 -23.76 0.78 -22.46
N ARG A 325 -22.72 1.41 -23.01
CA ARG A 325 -21.45 0.74 -23.34
C ARG A 325 -20.57 0.65 -22.09
N VAL A 326 -19.91 -0.48 -21.90
CA VAL A 326 -18.96 -0.66 -20.81
C VAL A 326 -17.70 0.16 -21.08
N VAL A 327 -17.46 1.15 -20.21
CA VAL A 327 -16.33 2.08 -20.29
C VAL A 327 -15.35 1.92 -19.12
N GLY A 328 -15.55 0.95 -18.24
CA GLY A 328 -14.66 0.70 -17.12
C GLY A 328 -15.23 -0.29 -16.12
N ASP A 329 -14.54 -0.39 -15.00
CA ASP A 329 -14.94 -1.21 -13.85
C ASP A 329 -14.50 -0.58 -12.52
N VAL A 330 -15.28 -0.87 -11.46
CA VAL A 330 -14.97 -0.45 -10.09
C VAL A 330 -13.90 -1.34 -9.47
N ARG A 331 -12.92 -0.75 -8.81
CA ARG A 331 -11.82 -1.43 -8.14
C ARG A 331 -12.00 -1.43 -6.62
N SER A 332 -11.43 -0.49 -5.88
CA SER A 332 -11.73 -0.29 -4.46
C SER A 332 -12.91 0.65 -4.29
N SER A 333 -13.77 0.39 -3.30
CA SER A 333 -14.93 1.24 -3.02
C SER A 333 -15.21 1.28 -1.53
N MET A 334 -15.46 2.48 -1.00
CA MET A 334 -15.62 2.75 0.42
C MET A 334 -16.75 3.75 0.66
N LEU A 335 -17.29 3.74 1.88
CA LEU A 335 -18.10 4.84 2.41
C LEU A 335 -17.22 5.70 3.29
N SER A 336 -16.84 6.87 2.80
CA SER A 336 -16.07 7.85 3.55
C SER A 336 -17.00 8.64 4.45
N PRO A 337 -16.68 8.78 5.76
CA PRO A 337 -17.42 9.67 6.65
C PRO A 337 -17.39 11.15 6.20
N ARG A 338 -16.40 11.53 5.39
CA ARG A 338 -16.20 12.90 4.91
C ARG A 338 -16.79 13.16 3.53
N LEU A 339 -16.62 12.21 2.60
CA LEU A 339 -16.91 12.42 1.18
C LEU A 339 -18.13 11.65 0.69
N GLY A 340 -18.74 10.80 1.54
CA GLY A 340 -19.77 9.90 1.09
C GLY A 340 -19.21 8.67 0.37
N GLY A 341 -19.88 8.19 -0.67
CA GLY A 341 -19.39 7.07 -1.45
C GLY A 341 -18.20 7.47 -2.32
N VAL A 342 -17.07 6.81 -2.15
CA VAL A 342 -15.84 7.01 -2.93
C VAL A 342 -15.31 5.68 -3.45
N ALA A 343 -14.86 5.66 -4.71
CA ALA A 343 -14.23 4.47 -5.26
C ALA A 343 -13.07 4.82 -6.20
N LEU A 344 -12.18 3.85 -6.39
CA LEU A 344 -11.23 3.84 -7.50
C LEU A 344 -11.82 3.00 -8.61
N GLY A 345 -11.80 3.49 -9.84
CA GLY A 345 -12.27 2.77 -11.02
C GLY A 345 -11.25 2.84 -12.15
N MET A 346 -11.11 1.74 -12.88
CA MET A 346 -10.34 1.72 -14.12
C MET A 346 -11.25 2.16 -15.25
N VAL A 347 -11.07 3.38 -15.75
CA VAL A 347 -11.99 4.05 -16.68
C VAL A 347 -11.30 4.34 -18.00
N ARG A 348 -11.97 4.15 -19.13
CA ARG A 348 -11.45 4.50 -20.45
C ARG A 348 -11.08 5.97 -20.53
N ARG A 349 -9.97 6.29 -21.21
CA ARG A 349 -9.43 7.64 -21.31
C ARG A 349 -10.35 8.66 -21.98
N GLU A 350 -11.22 8.21 -22.88
CA GLU A 350 -12.19 9.06 -23.56
C GLU A 350 -13.32 9.57 -22.66
N VAL A 351 -13.52 8.96 -21.49
CA VAL A 351 -14.49 9.41 -20.49
C VAL A 351 -13.93 10.64 -19.77
N PRO A 352 -14.56 11.81 -19.89
CA PRO A 352 -14.05 13.03 -19.26
C PRO A 352 -14.28 13.02 -17.74
N LEU A 353 -13.48 13.81 -17.02
CA LEU A 353 -13.80 14.14 -15.63
C LEU A 353 -15.12 14.90 -15.57
N GLY A 354 -15.94 14.60 -14.55
CA GLY A 354 -17.30 15.12 -14.42
C GLY A 354 -18.38 14.27 -15.10
N ALA A 355 -17.99 13.30 -15.93
CA ALA A 355 -18.97 12.40 -16.54
C ALA A 355 -19.74 11.59 -15.47
N VAL A 356 -21.02 11.43 -15.68
CA VAL A 356 -21.86 10.55 -14.87
C VAL A 356 -21.99 9.20 -15.57
N LEU A 357 -21.62 8.14 -14.87
CA LEU A 357 -21.68 6.76 -15.34
C LEU A 357 -22.67 5.98 -14.49
N THR A 358 -23.16 4.87 -15.03
CA THR A 358 -23.95 3.89 -14.27
C THR A 358 -23.05 2.73 -13.86
N ALA A 359 -22.79 2.58 -12.56
CA ALA A 359 -22.20 1.37 -12.00
C ALA A 359 -23.27 0.28 -11.93
N ARG A 360 -23.01 -0.89 -12.53
CA ARG A 360 -23.93 -2.03 -12.60
C ARG A 360 -23.29 -3.29 -12.09
N TRP A 361 -24.00 -4.04 -11.24
CA TRP A 361 -23.56 -5.34 -10.74
C TRP A 361 -24.73 -6.28 -10.48
N SER A 362 -24.47 -7.58 -10.34
CA SER A 362 -25.47 -8.55 -9.91
C SER A 362 -25.62 -8.53 -8.38
N SER A 363 -26.82 -8.55 -7.88
CA SER A 363 -27.16 -8.59 -6.46
C SER A 363 -27.43 -10.02 -5.94
N THR A 364 -27.12 -11.07 -6.70
CA THR A 364 -27.23 -12.44 -6.20
C THR A 364 -26.31 -12.64 -4.98
N PRO A 365 -26.82 -13.18 -3.87
CA PRO A 365 -26.02 -13.42 -2.68
C PRO A 365 -25.10 -14.63 -2.91
N GLU A 366 -23.89 -14.42 -3.41
CA GLU A 366 -22.81 -15.40 -3.40
C GLU A 366 -21.82 -15.16 -2.23
N ASP A 367 -22.31 -14.75 -1.05
CA ASP A 367 -21.46 -14.74 0.15
C ASP A 367 -22.30 -14.96 1.40
N GLY A 368 -22.29 -16.20 1.89
CA GLY A 368 -22.49 -16.48 3.31
C GLY A 368 -23.85 -16.95 3.78
N ALA A 369 -24.53 -17.88 3.06
CA ALA A 369 -25.44 -18.82 3.73
C ALA A 369 -25.59 -20.06 2.85
N ALA A 370 -24.94 -21.16 3.24
CA ALA A 370 -25.34 -22.49 2.81
C ALA A 370 -26.74 -22.77 3.42
N GLY A 371 -27.77 -22.47 2.64
CA GLY A 371 -29.15 -22.83 2.90
C GLY A 371 -29.65 -23.53 1.66
N ASP A 372 -30.03 -24.81 1.80
CA ASP A 372 -30.63 -25.65 0.77
C ASP A 372 -31.81 -24.93 0.12
N GLY A 373 -31.74 -24.70 -1.19
CA GLY A 373 -32.85 -24.20 -1.98
C GLY A 373 -32.53 -23.14 -3.03
N ALA A 374 -31.34 -23.13 -3.62
CA ALA A 374 -31.03 -22.21 -4.72
C ALA A 374 -31.75 -22.65 -6.00
N ALA A 375 -32.56 -21.76 -6.56
CA ALA A 375 -33.20 -21.90 -7.88
C ALA A 375 -32.10 -22.07 -8.94
N ALA A 376 -31.97 -23.27 -9.47
CA ALA A 376 -31.15 -23.57 -10.61
C ALA A 376 -31.65 -22.76 -11.83
N GLY A 377 -30.82 -21.85 -12.37
CA GLY A 377 -31.07 -21.17 -13.62
C GLY A 377 -30.89 -19.66 -13.69
N ALA A 378 -30.48 -18.98 -12.61
CA ALA A 378 -30.20 -17.54 -12.68
C ALA A 378 -28.80 -17.30 -13.30
N THR A 379 -28.73 -16.72 -14.50
CA THR A 379 -27.47 -16.21 -15.07
C THR A 379 -27.16 -14.84 -14.48
N ALA A 380 -25.88 -14.48 -14.44
CA ALA A 380 -25.39 -13.18 -13.95
C ALA A 380 -26.04 -11.96 -14.65
N ASP A 381 -26.74 -12.18 -15.75
CA ASP A 381 -27.45 -11.18 -16.56
C ASP A 381 -28.97 -11.10 -16.30
N ASP A 382 -29.52 -11.80 -15.32
CA ASP A 382 -30.95 -11.75 -15.02
C ASP A 382 -31.34 -10.34 -14.50
N PRO A 383 -32.23 -9.60 -15.20
CA PRO A 383 -32.62 -8.24 -14.82
C PRO A 383 -33.16 -8.13 -13.39
N ARG A 384 -33.71 -9.21 -12.84
CA ARG A 384 -34.28 -9.25 -11.49
C ARG A 384 -33.26 -9.11 -10.37
N PHE A 385 -31.98 -9.41 -10.66
CA PHE A 385 -30.87 -9.32 -9.69
C PHE A 385 -29.89 -8.20 -10.04
N ARG A 386 -30.25 -7.30 -10.92
CA ARG A 386 -29.41 -6.20 -11.37
C ARG A 386 -29.56 -4.99 -10.45
N THR A 387 -28.47 -4.54 -9.88
CA THR A 387 -28.40 -3.31 -9.09
C THR A 387 -27.59 -2.27 -9.87
N GLU A 388 -28.07 -1.02 -9.86
CA GLU A 388 -27.44 0.10 -10.54
C GLU A 388 -27.30 1.30 -9.61
N ARG A 389 -26.22 2.06 -9.78
CA ARG A 389 -25.96 3.31 -9.05
C ARG A 389 -25.25 4.31 -9.94
N GLY A 390 -25.70 5.57 -9.92
CA GLY A 390 -24.99 6.66 -10.57
C GLY A 390 -23.69 6.97 -9.85
N VAL A 391 -22.61 7.12 -10.61
CA VAL A 391 -21.28 7.50 -10.11
C VAL A 391 -20.72 8.63 -10.97
N THR A 392 -20.04 9.60 -10.36
CA THR A 392 -19.40 10.71 -11.06
C THR A 392 -17.91 10.50 -11.12
N VAL A 393 -17.32 10.59 -12.32
CA VAL A 393 -15.87 10.45 -12.53
C VAL A 393 -15.15 11.71 -12.06
N GLY A 394 -14.18 11.54 -11.16
CA GLY A 394 -13.41 12.64 -10.60
C GLY A 394 -11.90 12.44 -10.72
N PRO A 395 -11.12 13.50 -10.40
CA PRO A 395 -9.67 13.41 -10.30
C PRO A 395 -9.26 12.60 -9.07
N LEU A 396 -7.98 12.22 -9.04
CA LEU A 396 -7.29 11.67 -7.87
C LEU A 396 -6.08 12.56 -7.54
N PRO A 397 -5.79 12.80 -6.25
CA PRO A 397 -6.62 12.46 -5.08
C PRO A 397 -7.99 13.14 -5.13
N PHE A 398 -8.94 12.63 -4.35
CA PHE A 398 -10.22 13.33 -4.19
C PHE A 398 -9.97 14.71 -3.58
N PRO A 399 -10.70 15.76 -4.02
CA PRO A 399 -10.51 17.11 -3.50
C PRO A 399 -10.80 17.15 -2.00
N LEU A 400 -9.94 17.86 -1.26
CA LEU A 400 -9.99 18.01 0.21
C LEU A 400 -11.14 18.93 0.65
#